data_06cf3da3b4458478e74734b94e1000e0
#
_entry.id   06cf3da3b4458478e74734b94e1000e0
#
_cell.length_a   1.000
_cell.length_b   1.000
_cell.length_c   1.000
_cell.angle_alpha   90.00
_cell.angle_beta   90.00
_cell.angle_gamma   90.00
#
_symmetry.space_group_name_H-M   'P 1'
#
loop_
_entity.id
_entity.type
_entity.pdbx_description
1 polymer ?
#
loop_
_entity_poly.entity_id
_entity_poly.type
_entity_poly.pdbx_seq_one_letter_code
_entity_poly.pdbx_strand_id
1 'polypeptide(L)'
;MENLKKTIQYTIQRIYKVIYRFFYFVLEQKSIDEKKIVVYTYRSNQLEGNLKAVVREIQKTHPEMHIEIRKAPKQMGLALFKELPAIANAKMVLLDDYFLPVYLINPRKETKFVQLWHAAGAFKKFGYSTKDTKFGPSSQYLNIVPVHMHYSHVYVSSKAVVPYYAEAFNMSENQVYPLGIPRTDLLGEEVVPSDALTPVQLARCKVLIAPTYRAKSGQSESNLDWLAVLQTIAPQLAPHIQLIVMPHPYSDRTEWSVLTQFDNIVLDYQHPLNEWMPIADAFITDYSSAIFEFALFERPLAHYVPDLAEYTASRGLYRPLEAISDGTILQEQHALVSWINNRKKNEQYDTSRMVEFNFSHTEDVSKKIVQHLFESN
;
A
#
# COMPACT_ATOMS: atom_id res chain seq x y z
N MET A 1 6.49 20.43 31.11
CA MET A 1 5.22 20.77 30.42
C MET A 1 4.85 19.71 29.37
N GLU A 2 5.78 19.25 28.54
CA GLU A 2 5.48 18.28 27.47
C GLU A 2 4.98 16.91 28.00
N ASN A 3 5.61 16.37 29.04
CA ASN A 3 5.16 15.11 29.66
C ASN A 3 3.74 15.20 30.26
N LEU A 4 3.38 16.35 30.85
CA LEU A 4 2.03 16.56 31.36
C LEU A 4 0.99 16.61 30.23
N LYS A 5 1.30 17.28 29.12
CA LYS A 5 0.43 17.32 27.93
C LYS A 5 0.22 15.93 27.36
N LYS A 6 1.27 15.11 27.21
CA LYS A 6 1.18 13.73 26.75
C LYS A 6 0.33 12.86 27.72
N THR A 7 0.51 13.00 29.02
CA THR A 7 -0.29 12.27 30.03
C THR A 7 -1.77 12.62 29.91
N ILE A 8 -2.10 13.90 29.80
CA ILE A 8 -3.49 14.35 29.62
C ILE A 8 -4.08 13.80 28.33
N GLN A 9 -3.33 13.86 27.23
CA GLN A 9 -3.76 13.31 25.95
C GLN A 9 -4.07 11.81 26.04
N TYR A 10 -3.20 10.99 26.64
CA TYR A 10 -3.41 9.56 26.82
C TYR A 10 -4.61 9.26 27.72
N THR A 11 -4.83 10.07 28.76
CA THR A 11 -6.00 9.92 29.62
C THR A 11 -7.30 10.18 28.84
N ILE A 12 -7.34 11.25 28.05
CA ILE A 12 -8.48 11.56 27.18
C ILE A 12 -8.74 10.41 26.20
N GLN A 13 -7.70 9.89 25.56
CA GLN A 13 -7.83 8.77 24.62
C GLN A 13 -8.35 7.49 25.29
N ARG A 14 -7.95 7.20 26.53
CA ARG A 14 -8.47 6.06 27.32
C ARG A 14 -9.95 6.22 27.63
N ILE A 15 -10.36 7.41 28.10
CA ILE A 15 -11.77 7.72 28.37
C ILE A 15 -12.60 7.58 27.08
N TYR A 16 -12.10 8.17 25.97
CA TYR A 16 -12.75 8.05 24.67
C TYR A 16 -12.95 6.58 24.27
N LYS A 17 -11.91 5.74 24.42
CA LYS A 17 -11.97 4.31 24.09
C LYS A 17 -13.02 3.58 24.93
N VAL A 18 -13.11 3.87 26.24
CA VAL A 18 -14.12 3.27 27.13
C VAL A 18 -15.53 3.62 26.67
N ILE A 19 -15.77 4.91 26.39
CA ILE A 19 -17.07 5.39 25.90
C ILE A 19 -17.40 4.75 24.56
N TYR A 20 -16.44 4.71 23.63
CA TYR A 20 -16.62 4.15 22.29
C TYR A 20 -16.98 2.64 22.35
N ARG A 21 -16.29 1.88 23.23
CA ARG A 21 -16.61 0.45 23.49
C ARG A 21 -17.98 0.24 24.08
N PHE A 22 -18.41 1.10 25.01
CA PHE A 22 -19.74 1.03 25.58
C PHE A 22 -20.81 1.20 24.53
N PHE A 23 -20.69 2.20 23.65
CA PHE A 23 -21.64 2.38 22.55
C PHE A 23 -21.64 1.20 21.57
N TYR A 24 -20.46 0.66 21.25
CA TYR A 24 -20.39 -0.54 20.42
C TYR A 24 -21.10 -1.72 21.10
N PHE A 25 -20.83 -1.98 22.38
CA PHE A 25 -21.47 -3.05 23.16
C PHE A 25 -23.00 -2.95 23.16
N VAL A 26 -23.54 -1.74 23.25
CA VAL A 26 -25.00 -1.54 23.17
C VAL A 26 -25.54 -1.85 21.76
N LEU A 27 -24.82 -1.44 20.73
CA LEU A 27 -25.25 -1.63 19.34
C LEU A 27 -25.09 -3.07 18.85
N GLU A 28 -24.07 -3.80 19.33
CA GLU A 28 -23.83 -5.19 18.96
C GLU A 28 -24.86 -6.18 19.54
N GLN A 29 -25.75 -5.74 20.45
CA GLN A 29 -26.86 -6.55 20.91
C GLN A 29 -27.91 -6.80 19.81
N LYS A 30 -27.89 -6.01 18.74
CA LYS A 30 -28.70 -6.29 17.55
C LYS A 30 -28.21 -7.51 16.80
N SER A 31 -29.12 -8.25 16.18
CA SER A 31 -28.79 -9.38 15.31
C SER A 31 -27.88 -8.91 14.15
N ILE A 32 -27.00 -9.80 13.71
CA ILE A 32 -26.23 -9.59 12.49
C ILE A 32 -27.18 -9.61 11.30
N ASP A 33 -26.93 -8.72 10.36
CA ASP A 33 -27.48 -8.82 9.02
C ASP A 33 -26.51 -9.71 8.20
N GLU A 34 -26.91 -10.97 7.99
CA GLU A 34 -26.11 -11.99 7.33
C GLU A 34 -25.73 -11.64 5.87
N LYS A 35 -26.42 -10.64 5.28
CA LYS A 35 -26.16 -10.17 3.92
C LYS A 35 -25.38 -8.87 3.86
N LYS A 36 -25.07 -8.26 5.01
CA LYS A 36 -24.42 -6.96 5.05
C LYS A 36 -22.90 -7.07 5.04
N ILE A 37 -22.29 -6.41 4.03
CA ILE A 37 -20.84 -6.19 3.93
C ILE A 37 -20.59 -4.68 3.95
N VAL A 38 -19.72 -4.23 4.85
CA VAL A 38 -19.27 -2.83 4.89
C VAL A 38 -17.83 -2.75 4.39
N VAL A 39 -17.60 -1.89 3.42
CA VAL A 39 -16.28 -1.70 2.80
C VAL A 39 -15.77 -0.31 3.14
N TYR A 40 -14.62 -0.24 3.78
CA TYR A 40 -14.02 1.03 4.15
C TYR A 40 -12.84 1.39 3.25
N THR A 41 -13.01 2.45 2.46
CA THR A 41 -11.91 3.08 1.75
C THR A 41 -11.16 4.05 2.66
N TYR A 42 -9.84 4.11 2.55
CA TYR A 42 -9.02 4.99 3.40
C TYR A 42 -8.49 6.21 2.65
N ARG A 43 -8.04 6.03 1.41
CA ARG A 43 -7.33 7.06 0.62
C ARG A 43 -8.26 7.86 -0.28
N SER A 44 -9.15 7.20 -0.98
CA SER A 44 -10.11 7.82 -1.91
C SER A 44 -11.56 7.60 -1.46
N ASN A 45 -12.51 8.19 -2.18
CA ASN A 45 -13.94 7.93 -2.00
C ASN A 45 -14.45 6.83 -2.95
N GLN A 46 -13.57 6.30 -3.80
CA GLN A 46 -13.89 5.28 -4.79
C GLN A 46 -13.24 3.95 -4.40
N LEU A 47 -13.83 2.86 -4.87
CA LEU A 47 -13.22 1.54 -4.75
C LEU A 47 -12.04 1.43 -5.72
N GLU A 48 -10.88 1.12 -5.18
CA GLU A 48 -9.64 0.96 -5.92
C GLU A 48 -8.89 -0.30 -5.45
N GLY A 49 -7.95 -0.77 -6.25
CA GLY A 49 -7.01 -1.82 -5.87
C GLY A 49 -7.68 -3.07 -5.29
N ASN A 50 -7.22 -3.51 -4.13
CA ASN A 50 -7.68 -4.75 -3.50
C ASN A 50 -9.17 -4.77 -3.16
N LEU A 51 -9.70 -3.66 -2.66
CA LEU A 51 -11.13 -3.56 -2.36
C LEU A 51 -11.98 -3.65 -3.62
N LYS A 52 -11.58 -2.99 -4.72
CA LYS A 52 -12.29 -3.05 -6.01
C LYS A 52 -12.35 -4.49 -6.53
N ALA A 53 -11.21 -5.18 -6.52
CA ALA A 53 -11.12 -6.56 -7.03
C ALA A 53 -12.00 -7.53 -6.24
N VAL A 54 -11.93 -7.49 -4.90
CA VAL A 54 -12.73 -8.37 -4.04
C VAL A 54 -14.24 -8.04 -4.12
N VAL A 55 -14.60 -6.75 -4.10
CA VAL A 55 -16.01 -6.34 -4.21
C VAL A 55 -16.61 -6.77 -5.55
N ARG A 56 -15.88 -6.61 -6.66
CA ARG A 56 -16.30 -7.07 -8.00
C ARG A 56 -16.57 -8.58 -8.02
N GLU A 57 -15.70 -9.37 -7.40
CA GLU A 57 -15.89 -10.82 -7.33
C GLU A 57 -17.06 -11.22 -6.41
N ILE A 58 -17.25 -10.54 -5.27
CA ILE A 58 -18.42 -10.76 -4.41
C ILE A 58 -19.72 -10.45 -5.16
N GLN A 59 -19.79 -9.33 -5.85
CA GLN A 59 -21.00 -8.96 -6.64
C GLN A 59 -21.33 -9.97 -7.73
N LYS A 60 -20.30 -10.61 -8.31
CA LYS A 60 -20.44 -11.62 -9.34
C LYS A 60 -20.91 -12.98 -8.77
N THR A 61 -20.38 -13.40 -7.61
CA THR A 61 -20.58 -14.74 -7.06
C THR A 61 -21.64 -14.79 -5.96
N HIS A 62 -21.89 -13.68 -5.28
CA HIS A 62 -22.84 -13.52 -4.17
C HIS A 62 -23.68 -12.24 -4.35
N PRO A 63 -24.50 -12.17 -5.41
CA PRO A 63 -25.27 -10.97 -5.75
C PRO A 63 -26.36 -10.61 -4.70
N GLU A 64 -26.67 -11.53 -3.79
CA GLU A 64 -27.57 -11.30 -2.66
C GLU A 64 -26.97 -10.47 -1.53
N MET A 65 -25.64 -10.24 -1.54
CA MET A 65 -24.97 -9.47 -0.51
C MET A 65 -25.16 -7.95 -0.72
N HIS A 66 -25.46 -7.26 0.37
CA HIS A 66 -25.61 -5.81 0.39
C HIS A 66 -24.29 -5.14 0.76
N ILE A 67 -23.68 -4.47 -0.21
CA ILE A 67 -22.37 -3.83 -0.04
C ILE A 67 -22.56 -2.35 0.23
N GLU A 68 -22.15 -1.91 1.43
CA GLU A 68 -22.15 -0.51 1.85
C GLU A 68 -20.71 0.02 1.82
N ILE A 69 -20.44 1.02 0.95
CA ILE A 69 -19.11 1.62 0.81
C ILE A 69 -19.05 2.89 1.66
N ARG A 70 -18.05 3.00 2.52
CA ARG A 70 -17.84 4.13 3.43
C ARG A 70 -16.38 4.57 3.43
N LYS A 71 -16.15 5.83 3.81
CA LYS A 71 -14.78 6.35 4.01
C LYS A 71 -14.36 6.18 5.46
N ALA A 72 -13.20 5.57 5.70
CA ALA A 72 -12.67 5.36 7.03
C ALA A 72 -12.31 6.69 7.71
N PRO A 73 -12.82 6.98 8.92
CA PRO A 73 -12.40 8.14 9.69
C PRO A 73 -10.99 7.91 10.25
N LYS A 74 -10.13 8.94 10.15
CA LYS A 74 -8.70 8.86 10.46
C LYS A 74 -8.32 9.28 11.87
N GLN A 75 -9.23 9.95 12.58
CA GLN A 75 -8.96 10.55 13.90
C GLN A 75 -10.08 10.26 14.90
N MET A 76 -9.73 10.20 16.18
CA MET A 76 -10.71 10.12 17.25
C MET A 76 -11.58 11.39 17.26
N GLY A 77 -12.89 11.20 17.31
CA GLY A 77 -13.86 12.30 17.31
C GLY A 77 -15.27 11.79 17.05
N LEU A 78 -16.24 12.69 16.97
CA LEU A 78 -17.65 12.32 16.79
C LEU A 78 -17.92 11.53 15.48
N ALA A 79 -17.08 11.73 14.47
CA ALA A 79 -17.18 11.00 13.20
C ALA A 79 -17.02 9.48 13.38
N LEU A 80 -16.19 9.01 14.33
CA LEU A 80 -16.05 7.59 14.59
C LEU A 80 -17.36 6.95 15.08
N PHE A 81 -18.10 7.64 15.94
CA PHE A 81 -19.37 7.10 16.48
C PHE A 81 -20.41 6.85 15.38
N LYS A 82 -20.36 7.60 14.27
CA LYS A 82 -21.26 7.41 13.13
C LYS A 82 -21.01 6.08 12.39
N GLU A 83 -19.83 5.47 12.59
CA GLU A 83 -19.49 4.18 11.98
C GLU A 83 -19.98 2.99 12.80
N LEU A 84 -20.20 3.16 14.11
CA LEU A 84 -20.61 2.07 14.99
C LEU A 84 -21.87 1.33 14.55
N PRO A 85 -22.98 1.99 14.12
CA PRO A 85 -24.16 1.27 13.67
C PRO A 85 -23.90 0.44 12.39
N ALA A 86 -22.99 0.89 11.52
CA ALA A 86 -22.66 0.17 10.29
C ALA A 86 -21.88 -1.12 10.59
N ILE A 87 -20.89 -1.05 11.49
CA ILE A 87 -20.02 -2.19 11.82
C ILE A 87 -20.63 -3.16 12.84
N ALA A 88 -21.51 -2.67 13.73
CA ALA A 88 -22.05 -3.46 14.83
C ALA A 88 -22.95 -4.62 14.39
N ASN A 89 -23.61 -4.51 13.24
CA ASN A 89 -24.47 -5.54 12.69
C ASN A 89 -24.00 -6.10 11.33
N ALA A 90 -22.78 -5.77 10.90
CA ALA A 90 -22.24 -6.28 9.65
C ALA A 90 -21.81 -7.74 9.77
N LYS A 91 -22.05 -8.54 8.72
CA LYS A 91 -21.46 -9.88 8.56
C LYS A 91 -19.96 -9.78 8.30
N MET A 92 -19.56 -8.86 7.42
CA MET A 92 -18.15 -8.62 7.07
C MET A 92 -17.83 -7.14 7.02
N VAL A 93 -16.61 -6.79 7.40
CA VAL A 93 -16.02 -5.47 7.22
C VAL A 93 -14.73 -5.64 6.43
N LEU A 94 -14.68 -5.12 5.20
CA LEU A 94 -13.52 -5.22 4.31
C LEU A 94 -12.67 -3.96 4.41
N LEU A 95 -11.36 -4.13 4.56
CA LEU A 95 -10.37 -3.11 4.82
C LEU A 95 -9.12 -3.34 3.94
N ASP A 96 -8.47 -2.26 3.50
CA ASP A 96 -7.16 -2.34 2.82
C ASP A 96 -6.08 -1.44 3.45
N ASP A 97 -6.43 -0.74 4.52
CA ASP A 97 -5.54 0.19 5.22
C ASP A 97 -5.89 0.25 6.71
N TYR A 98 -5.36 1.23 7.44
CA TYR A 98 -5.67 1.47 8.85
C TYR A 98 -7.15 1.71 9.09
N PHE A 99 -7.70 1.08 10.13
CA PHE A 99 -9.11 1.26 10.48
C PHE A 99 -9.28 1.48 11.99
N LEU A 100 -9.22 2.73 12.40
CA LEU A 100 -9.25 3.13 13.81
C LEU A 100 -10.44 2.55 14.60
N PRO A 101 -11.66 2.45 14.06
CA PRO A 101 -12.79 1.84 14.78
C PRO A 101 -12.50 0.46 15.35
N VAL A 102 -11.95 -0.48 14.56
CA VAL A 102 -11.70 -1.86 15.03
C VAL A 102 -10.66 -1.93 16.15
N TYR A 103 -9.72 -0.99 16.21
CA TYR A 103 -8.70 -0.95 17.27
C TYR A 103 -9.28 -0.49 18.62
N LEU A 104 -10.42 0.17 18.61
CA LEU A 104 -11.04 0.72 19.81
C LEU A 104 -12.15 -0.15 20.40
N ILE A 105 -12.68 -1.11 19.65
CA ILE A 105 -13.75 -2.02 20.10
C ILE A 105 -13.20 -3.39 20.52
N ASN A 106 -14.06 -4.24 21.03
CA ASN A 106 -13.87 -5.68 21.11
C ASN A 106 -14.87 -6.29 20.12
N PRO A 107 -14.44 -6.64 18.89
CA PRO A 107 -15.37 -7.15 17.89
C PRO A 107 -16.02 -8.46 18.34
N ARG A 108 -17.28 -8.64 18.02
CA ARG A 108 -17.94 -9.92 18.19
C ARG A 108 -17.39 -10.95 17.18
N LYS A 109 -17.39 -12.22 17.56
CA LYS A 109 -16.75 -13.29 16.78
C LYS A 109 -17.43 -13.56 15.44
N GLU A 110 -18.71 -13.28 15.36
CA GLU A 110 -19.55 -13.54 14.18
C GLU A 110 -19.34 -12.51 13.06
N THR A 111 -18.75 -11.35 13.35
CA THR A 111 -18.39 -10.35 12.35
C THR A 111 -16.96 -10.56 11.86
N LYS A 112 -16.76 -10.81 10.59
CA LYS A 112 -15.42 -10.94 9.99
C LYS A 112 -14.84 -9.55 9.70
N PHE A 113 -13.76 -9.19 10.40
CA PHE A 113 -12.93 -8.03 10.07
C PHE A 113 -11.78 -8.47 9.19
N VAL A 114 -11.87 -8.17 7.90
CA VAL A 114 -11.00 -8.67 6.84
C VAL A 114 -10.04 -7.58 6.40
N GLN A 115 -8.74 -7.83 6.55
CA GLN A 115 -7.69 -6.92 6.08
C GLN A 115 -7.05 -7.48 4.80
N LEU A 116 -7.21 -6.75 3.70
CA LEU A 116 -6.62 -7.09 2.39
C LEU A 116 -5.25 -6.42 2.19
N TRP A 117 -4.91 -5.45 3.04
CA TRP A 117 -3.74 -4.60 2.93
C TRP A 117 -3.65 -3.89 1.57
N HIS A 118 -2.53 -3.20 1.31
CA HIS A 118 -2.35 -2.39 0.10
C HIS A 118 -0.94 -2.53 -0.50
N ALA A 119 -0.20 -3.58 -0.12
CA ALA A 119 1.16 -3.81 -0.58
C ALA A 119 1.41 -5.30 -0.82
N ALA A 120 2.06 -5.63 -1.92
CA ALA A 120 2.65 -6.95 -2.12
C ALA A 120 3.95 -7.07 -1.33
N GLY A 121 4.32 -8.30 -0.97
CA GLY A 121 5.55 -8.58 -0.26
C GLY A 121 5.59 -8.01 1.17
N ALA A 122 6.77 -8.08 1.78
CA ALA A 122 7.08 -7.45 3.07
C ALA A 122 8.41 -6.69 2.92
N PHE A 123 8.32 -5.42 2.56
CA PHE A 123 9.49 -4.62 2.21
C PHE A 123 10.03 -3.87 3.43
N LYS A 124 9.31 -2.85 3.89
CA LYS A 124 9.65 -2.00 5.04
C LYS A 124 9.00 -2.53 6.31
N LYS A 125 9.67 -2.37 7.44
CA LYS A 125 9.05 -2.64 8.76
C LYS A 125 7.91 -1.65 9.01
N PHE A 126 6.82 -2.14 9.62
CA PHE A 126 5.64 -1.35 9.95
C PHE A 126 4.92 -1.93 11.17
N GLY A 127 3.89 -1.25 11.65
CA GLY A 127 3.08 -1.71 12.78
C GLY A 127 3.91 -1.97 14.03
N TYR A 128 3.71 -3.12 14.66
CA TYR A 128 4.45 -3.52 15.87
C TYR A 128 5.94 -3.78 15.63
N SER A 129 6.36 -4.13 14.40
CA SER A 129 7.78 -4.28 14.06
C SER A 129 8.59 -2.97 14.16
N THR A 130 7.89 -1.82 14.26
CA THR A 130 8.50 -0.50 14.46
C THR A 130 8.21 0.11 15.82
N LYS A 131 7.62 -0.65 16.74
CA LYS A 131 7.26 -0.20 18.07
C LYS A 131 8.45 0.43 18.81
N ASP A 132 8.21 1.59 19.43
CA ASP A 132 9.20 2.38 20.18
C ASP A 132 10.41 2.85 19.36
N THR A 133 10.33 2.78 18.00
CA THR A 133 11.32 3.41 17.13
C THR A 133 10.93 4.85 16.79
N LYS A 134 11.83 5.61 16.14
CA LYS A 134 11.57 6.99 15.69
C LYS A 134 10.33 7.09 14.79
N PHE A 135 10.05 6.08 13.97
CA PHE A 135 8.98 6.08 12.96
C PHE A 135 7.80 5.19 13.32
N GLY A 136 7.84 4.58 14.51
CA GLY A 136 6.82 3.66 14.95
C GLY A 136 5.96 4.21 16.09
N PRO A 137 4.85 3.54 16.41
CA PRO A 137 4.01 3.89 17.53
C PRO A 137 4.70 3.57 18.86
N SER A 138 4.50 4.43 19.87
CA SER A 138 4.99 4.15 21.21
C SER A 138 4.20 3.03 21.90
N SER A 139 4.85 2.28 22.80
CA SER A 139 4.20 1.28 23.65
C SER A 139 3.00 1.86 24.42
N GLN A 140 3.11 3.09 24.91
CA GLN A 140 2.01 3.76 25.62
C GLN A 140 0.81 4.01 24.71
N TYR A 141 1.03 4.40 23.45
CA TYR A 141 -0.04 4.58 22.48
C TYR A 141 -0.68 3.24 22.11
N LEU A 142 0.12 2.20 21.84
CA LEU A 142 -0.37 0.87 21.49
C LEU A 142 -1.20 0.21 22.60
N ASN A 143 -0.93 0.49 23.87
CA ASN A 143 -1.76 0.05 24.99
C ASN A 143 -3.17 0.67 24.98
N ILE A 144 -3.32 1.84 24.35
CA ILE A 144 -4.62 2.49 24.22
C ILE A 144 -5.26 2.10 22.89
N VAL A 145 -4.52 2.24 21.80
CA VAL A 145 -4.94 1.94 20.43
C VAL A 145 -4.07 0.80 19.89
N PRO A 146 -4.50 -0.46 20.07
CA PRO A 146 -3.76 -1.62 19.57
C PRO A 146 -3.87 -1.69 18.04
N VAL A 147 -3.08 -0.89 17.37
CA VAL A 147 -3.08 -0.77 15.91
C VAL A 147 -2.89 -2.14 15.25
N HIS A 148 -3.64 -2.42 14.21
CA HIS A 148 -3.66 -3.68 13.47
C HIS A 148 -4.17 -4.91 14.22
N MET A 149 -4.62 -4.78 15.46
CA MET A 149 -5.26 -5.90 16.18
C MET A 149 -6.74 -6.02 15.83
N HIS A 150 -7.31 -7.18 16.18
CA HIS A 150 -8.73 -7.52 16.07
C HIS A 150 -9.20 -7.81 14.61
N TYR A 151 -8.31 -7.98 13.66
CA TYR A 151 -8.69 -8.59 12.38
C TYR A 151 -8.92 -10.09 12.56
N SER A 152 -9.99 -10.63 11.98
CA SER A 152 -10.24 -12.07 11.94
C SER A 152 -9.49 -12.75 10.80
N HIS A 153 -9.33 -12.04 9.68
CA HIS A 153 -8.66 -12.53 8.47
C HIS A 153 -7.72 -11.45 7.94
N VAL A 154 -6.50 -11.84 7.66
CA VAL A 154 -5.50 -10.99 6.98
C VAL A 154 -5.03 -11.74 5.74
N TYR A 155 -5.17 -11.13 4.56
CA TYR A 155 -4.69 -11.72 3.31
C TYR A 155 -3.38 -11.05 2.88
N VAL A 156 -2.40 -11.87 2.53
CA VAL A 156 -1.06 -11.43 2.13
C VAL A 156 -0.62 -12.12 0.85
N SER A 157 0.38 -11.54 0.21
CA SER A 157 0.80 -11.94 -1.14
C SER A 157 1.43 -13.32 -1.21
N SER A 158 2.16 -13.78 -0.19
CA SER A 158 2.80 -15.09 -0.20
C SER A 158 2.97 -15.71 1.19
N LYS A 159 3.24 -17.02 1.21
CA LYS A 159 3.58 -17.75 2.44
C LYS A 159 4.86 -17.22 3.09
N ALA A 160 5.82 -16.78 2.30
CA ALA A 160 7.10 -16.26 2.79
C ALA A 160 6.96 -14.95 3.61
N VAL A 161 5.89 -14.18 3.40
CA VAL A 161 5.67 -12.92 4.11
C VAL A 161 4.76 -13.05 5.33
N VAL A 162 4.12 -14.19 5.55
CA VAL A 162 3.23 -14.45 6.70
C VAL A 162 3.87 -14.05 8.04
N PRO A 163 5.11 -14.48 8.38
CA PRO A 163 5.71 -14.14 9.68
C PRO A 163 5.87 -12.63 9.89
N TYR A 164 6.20 -11.88 8.84
CA TYR A 164 6.38 -10.42 8.92
C TYR A 164 5.08 -9.68 9.18
N TYR A 165 3.98 -10.13 8.56
CA TYR A 165 2.66 -9.57 8.81
C TYR A 165 2.11 -9.95 10.18
N ALA A 166 2.33 -11.20 10.62
CA ALA A 166 1.96 -11.64 11.96
C ALA A 166 2.67 -10.81 13.03
N GLU A 167 3.98 -10.55 12.88
CA GLU A 167 4.74 -9.67 13.76
C GLU A 167 4.21 -8.22 13.70
N ALA A 168 4.04 -7.65 12.49
CA ALA A 168 3.59 -6.28 12.32
C ALA A 168 2.19 -6.03 12.90
N PHE A 169 1.31 -7.01 12.84
CA PHE A 169 -0.07 -6.92 13.33
C PHE A 169 -0.24 -7.50 14.75
N ASN A 170 0.86 -7.97 15.36
CA ASN A 170 0.85 -8.58 16.67
C ASN A 170 -0.24 -9.66 16.81
N MET A 171 -0.27 -10.58 15.86
CA MET A 171 -1.28 -11.63 15.74
C MET A 171 -0.65 -13.00 15.44
N SER A 172 -1.43 -14.07 15.52
CA SER A 172 -0.99 -15.41 15.17
C SER A 172 -0.91 -15.62 13.67
N GLU A 173 0.11 -16.35 13.20
CA GLU A 173 0.29 -16.66 11.79
C GLU A 173 -0.91 -17.42 11.17
N ASN A 174 -1.65 -18.18 11.96
CA ASN A 174 -2.83 -18.92 11.48
C ASN A 174 -4.02 -18.02 11.09
N GLN A 175 -3.96 -16.71 11.36
CA GLN A 175 -4.94 -15.71 10.96
C GLN A 175 -4.46 -14.92 9.71
N VAL A 176 -3.27 -15.26 9.19
CA VAL A 176 -2.66 -14.61 8.02
C VAL A 176 -2.64 -15.60 6.87
N TYR A 177 -3.45 -15.33 5.85
CA TYR A 177 -3.70 -16.25 4.73
C TYR A 177 -2.93 -15.82 3.48
N PRO A 178 -2.00 -16.64 2.98
CA PRO A 178 -1.15 -16.28 1.83
C PRO A 178 -1.84 -16.58 0.49
N LEU A 179 -3.02 -16.00 0.26
CA LEU A 179 -3.81 -16.25 -0.94
C LEU A 179 -3.53 -15.29 -2.10
N GLY A 180 -2.62 -14.32 -1.91
CA GLY A 180 -2.28 -13.35 -2.94
C GLY A 180 -2.78 -11.94 -2.62
N ILE A 181 -2.55 -11.02 -3.55
CA ILE A 181 -2.99 -9.62 -3.51
C ILE A 181 -4.09 -9.43 -4.58
N PRO A 182 -5.35 -9.16 -4.20
CA PRO A 182 -6.49 -9.16 -5.13
C PRO A 182 -6.32 -8.27 -6.36
N ARG A 183 -5.65 -7.13 -6.21
CA ARG A 183 -5.46 -6.20 -7.33
C ARG A 183 -4.55 -6.72 -8.44
N THR A 184 -3.83 -7.84 -8.22
CA THR A 184 -3.09 -8.47 -9.32
C THR A 184 -4.02 -8.97 -10.42
N ASP A 185 -5.26 -9.34 -10.09
CA ASP A 185 -6.28 -9.73 -11.07
C ASP A 185 -6.69 -8.55 -11.99
N LEU A 186 -6.42 -7.30 -11.58
CA LEU A 186 -6.73 -6.09 -12.34
C LEU A 186 -5.55 -5.58 -13.18
N LEU A 187 -4.35 -6.17 -13.01
CA LEU A 187 -3.17 -5.73 -13.74
C LEU A 187 -3.35 -6.02 -15.24
N GLY A 188 -3.30 -4.97 -16.04
CA GLY A 188 -3.49 -5.04 -17.50
C GLY A 188 -4.95 -4.94 -17.96
N GLU A 189 -5.95 -5.01 -17.07
CA GLU A 189 -7.35 -4.70 -17.43
C GLU A 189 -7.56 -3.20 -17.67
N GLU A 190 -6.97 -2.37 -16.82
CA GLU A 190 -7.03 -0.92 -16.92
C GLU A 190 -5.64 -0.42 -17.30
N VAL A 191 -5.57 0.27 -18.45
CA VAL A 191 -4.34 0.82 -19.00
C VAL A 191 -4.57 2.30 -19.25
N VAL A 192 -3.55 3.11 -19.03
CA VAL A 192 -3.60 4.54 -19.33
C VAL A 192 -4.08 4.78 -20.77
N PRO A 193 -5.02 5.72 -21.00
CA PRO A 193 -5.51 6.05 -22.32
C PRO A 193 -4.37 6.39 -23.31
N SER A 194 -4.52 5.98 -24.55
CA SER A 194 -3.48 6.17 -25.56
C SER A 194 -3.16 7.64 -25.88
N ASP A 195 -4.08 8.56 -25.56
CA ASP A 195 -3.92 10.00 -25.71
C ASP A 195 -3.19 10.67 -24.52
N ALA A 196 -2.90 9.92 -23.45
CA ALA A 196 -2.05 10.40 -22.36
C ALA A 196 -0.60 10.68 -22.79
N LEU A 197 -0.17 10.11 -23.92
CA LEU A 197 1.15 10.29 -24.51
C LEU A 197 1.03 10.72 -25.97
N THR A 198 1.90 11.63 -26.41
CA THR A 198 2.04 11.97 -27.83
C THR A 198 2.60 10.79 -28.63
N PRO A 199 2.40 10.73 -29.97
CA PRO A 199 2.98 9.67 -30.81
C PRO A 199 4.50 9.53 -30.65
N VAL A 200 5.22 10.64 -30.45
CA VAL A 200 6.68 10.63 -30.22
C VAL A 200 7.03 9.96 -28.89
N GLN A 201 6.29 10.30 -27.84
CA GLN A 201 6.49 9.70 -26.51
C GLN A 201 6.14 8.20 -26.51
N LEU A 202 5.08 7.79 -27.20
CA LEU A 202 4.72 6.37 -27.38
C LEU A 202 5.80 5.57 -28.11
N ALA A 203 6.50 6.20 -29.07
CA ALA A 203 7.58 5.55 -29.81
C ALA A 203 8.84 5.30 -28.96
N ARG A 204 9.07 6.10 -27.91
CA ARG A 204 10.23 5.99 -27.00
C ARG A 204 10.11 4.81 -26.05
N CYS A 205 11.24 4.38 -25.49
CA CYS A 205 11.31 3.45 -24.37
C CYS A 205 10.84 4.16 -23.10
N LYS A 206 9.79 3.66 -22.47
CA LYS A 206 9.13 4.26 -21.31
C LYS A 206 9.68 3.72 -20.01
N VAL A 207 10.36 4.58 -19.25
CA VAL A 207 10.86 4.26 -17.92
C VAL A 207 9.93 4.93 -16.88
N LEU A 208 9.18 4.10 -16.17
CA LEU A 208 8.28 4.55 -15.11
C LEU A 208 9.07 4.79 -13.83
N ILE A 209 8.87 5.95 -13.20
CA ILE A 209 9.54 6.33 -11.94
C ILE A 209 8.47 6.68 -10.91
N ALA A 210 8.46 5.94 -9.81
CA ALA A 210 7.54 6.17 -8.71
C ALA A 210 8.30 6.31 -7.37
N PRO A 211 8.71 7.53 -7.00
CA PRO A 211 9.36 7.81 -5.75
C PRO A 211 8.45 7.54 -4.54
N THR A 212 9.02 7.04 -3.43
CA THR A 212 8.28 7.03 -2.17
C THR A 212 8.22 8.43 -1.56
N TYR A 213 7.19 8.69 -0.76
CA TYR A 213 7.07 9.97 -0.06
C TYR A 213 8.23 10.17 0.91
N ARG A 214 8.84 11.36 0.80
CA ARG A 214 9.86 11.84 1.72
C ARG A 214 9.31 13.09 2.43
N ALA A 215 9.14 13.02 3.73
CA ALA A 215 8.74 14.18 4.52
C ALA A 215 9.81 15.28 4.44
N LYS A 216 9.41 16.56 4.60
CA LYS A 216 10.35 17.70 4.60
C LYS A 216 11.41 17.56 5.70
N SER A 217 12.56 18.20 5.49
CA SER A 217 13.74 18.19 6.37
C SER A 217 13.40 18.15 7.88
N GLY A 218 14.02 17.21 8.60
CA GLY A 218 13.79 16.97 10.03
C GLY A 218 12.72 15.93 10.37
N GLN A 219 11.84 15.57 9.42
CA GLN A 219 10.87 14.50 9.54
C GLN A 219 11.13 13.36 8.54
N SER A 220 12.08 13.56 7.64
CA SER A 220 12.44 12.61 6.59
C SER A 220 13.21 11.43 7.14
N GLU A 221 12.99 10.28 6.52
CA GLU A 221 13.71 9.03 6.78
C GLU A 221 15.09 9.05 6.13
N SER A 222 15.34 9.95 5.17
CA SER A 222 16.58 10.14 4.43
C SER A 222 16.61 11.47 3.68
N ASN A 223 17.79 11.79 3.12
CA ASN A 223 18.05 13.03 2.38
C ASN A 223 17.88 12.89 0.86
N LEU A 224 17.29 11.81 0.33
CA LEU A 224 17.09 11.65 -1.12
C LEU A 224 16.08 12.66 -1.65
N ASP A 225 16.56 13.61 -2.45
CA ASP A 225 15.75 14.57 -3.19
C ASP A 225 15.57 14.11 -4.63
N TRP A 226 14.48 13.37 -4.87
CA TRP A 226 14.14 12.89 -6.20
C TRP A 226 13.93 13.99 -7.23
N LEU A 227 13.39 15.15 -6.82
CA LEU A 227 13.18 16.27 -7.73
C LEU A 227 14.50 16.81 -8.26
N ALA A 228 15.47 17.06 -7.37
CA ALA A 228 16.81 17.49 -7.75
C ALA A 228 17.53 16.44 -8.62
N VAL A 229 17.38 15.15 -8.29
CA VAL A 229 17.93 14.06 -9.11
C VAL A 229 17.37 14.11 -10.53
N LEU A 230 16.04 14.17 -10.68
CA LEU A 230 15.38 14.16 -11.98
C LEU A 230 15.73 15.39 -12.82
N GLN A 231 15.80 16.58 -12.22
CA GLN A 231 16.26 17.79 -12.91
C GLN A 231 17.70 17.64 -13.47
N THR A 232 18.56 16.99 -12.68
CA THR A 232 19.98 16.81 -13.06
C THR A 232 20.15 15.76 -14.15
N ILE A 233 19.38 14.66 -14.12
CA ILE A 233 19.55 13.56 -15.07
C ILE A 233 18.80 13.79 -16.39
N ALA A 234 17.69 14.52 -16.41
CA ALA A 234 16.84 14.71 -17.59
C ALA A 234 17.61 15.16 -18.85
N PRO A 235 18.54 16.14 -18.77
CA PRO A 235 19.34 16.55 -19.94
C PRO A 235 20.36 15.51 -20.41
N GLN A 236 20.66 14.49 -19.60
CA GLN A 236 21.67 13.47 -19.87
C GLN A 236 21.08 12.21 -20.50
N LEU A 237 19.75 12.16 -20.65
CA LEU A 237 19.07 10.97 -21.15
C LEU A 237 19.12 10.90 -22.68
N ALA A 238 19.27 9.69 -23.18
CA ALA A 238 19.28 9.42 -24.61
C ALA A 238 17.93 9.75 -25.25
N PRO A 239 17.91 10.20 -26.55
CA PRO A 239 16.68 10.66 -27.22
C PRO A 239 15.57 9.60 -27.33
N HIS A 240 15.91 8.32 -27.22
CA HIS A 240 14.95 7.21 -27.28
C HIS A 240 14.28 6.92 -25.91
N ILE A 241 14.63 7.63 -24.86
CA ILE A 241 14.06 7.44 -23.51
C ILE A 241 12.93 8.43 -23.26
N GLN A 242 11.86 7.95 -22.65
CA GLN A 242 10.77 8.74 -22.09
C GLN A 242 10.62 8.36 -20.62
N LEU A 243 10.80 9.31 -19.74
CA LEU A 243 10.44 9.13 -18.33
C LEU A 243 8.96 9.40 -18.14
N ILE A 244 8.31 8.53 -17.37
CA ILE A 244 6.97 8.74 -16.82
C ILE A 244 7.15 8.84 -15.32
N VAL A 245 6.96 10.03 -14.79
CA VAL A 245 7.21 10.31 -13.36
C VAL A 245 5.89 10.44 -12.63
N MET A 246 5.72 9.62 -11.61
CA MET A 246 4.54 9.61 -10.75
C MET A 246 4.92 9.99 -9.32
N PRO A 247 4.94 11.27 -8.97
CA PRO A 247 5.23 11.69 -7.61
C PRO A 247 4.21 11.14 -6.63
N HIS A 248 4.66 10.87 -5.41
CA HIS A 248 3.75 10.40 -4.38
C HIS A 248 2.58 11.39 -4.17
N PRO A 249 1.33 10.95 -3.92
CA PRO A 249 0.17 11.85 -3.76
C PRO A 249 0.30 12.95 -2.70
N TYR A 250 1.23 12.81 -1.74
CA TYR A 250 1.53 13.81 -0.72
C TYR A 250 2.62 14.81 -1.14
N SER A 251 3.22 14.63 -2.32
CA SER A 251 4.22 15.57 -2.86
C SER A 251 3.56 16.87 -3.30
N ASP A 252 4.28 17.97 -3.18
CA ASP A 252 3.79 19.28 -3.63
C ASP A 252 3.82 19.35 -5.17
N ARG A 253 2.65 19.39 -5.78
CA ARG A 253 2.50 19.43 -7.23
C ARG A 253 3.16 20.64 -7.87
N THR A 254 3.20 21.77 -7.15
CA THR A 254 3.81 23.01 -7.64
C THR A 254 5.32 22.88 -7.74
N GLU A 255 5.96 22.29 -6.72
CA GLU A 255 7.41 22.03 -6.74
C GLU A 255 7.78 21.09 -7.91
N TRP A 256 7.02 20.02 -8.13
CA TRP A 256 7.31 19.05 -9.17
C TRP A 256 7.00 19.54 -10.60
N SER A 257 6.17 20.56 -10.76
CA SER A 257 5.80 21.12 -12.08
C SER A 257 7.00 21.62 -12.88
N VAL A 258 8.12 21.94 -12.23
CA VAL A 258 9.37 22.32 -12.89
C VAL A 258 9.90 21.25 -13.86
N LEU A 259 9.54 19.97 -13.66
CA LEU A 259 9.94 18.89 -14.56
C LEU A 259 9.26 18.95 -15.93
N THR A 260 8.16 19.67 -16.07
CA THR A 260 7.44 19.82 -17.38
C THR A 260 8.23 20.60 -18.41
N GLN A 261 9.33 21.27 -18.02
CA GLN A 261 10.24 21.90 -18.97
C GLN A 261 11.07 20.92 -19.82
N PHE A 262 11.11 19.63 -19.42
CA PHE A 262 11.88 18.61 -20.13
C PHE A 262 10.96 17.76 -21.02
N ASP A 263 11.18 17.75 -22.35
CA ASP A 263 10.37 17.02 -23.34
C ASP A 263 10.39 15.48 -23.14
N ASN A 264 11.42 14.98 -22.45
CA ASN A 264 11.59 13.58 -22.16
C ASN A 264 11.00 13.16 -20.81
N ILE A 265 10.25 14.04 -20.12
CA ILE A 265 9.52 13.75 -18.89
C ILE A 265 8.03 13.99 -19.08
N VAL A 266 7.23 12.99 -18.75
CA VAL A 266 5.79 13.11 -18.51
C VAL A 266 5.53 13.01 -17.03
N LEU A 267 4.87 14.03 -16.47
CA LEU A 267 4.51 14.09 -15.05
C LEU A 267 3.03 13.75 -14.92
N ASP A 268 2.70 12.64 -14.25
CA ASP A 268 1.31 12.21 -14.09
C ASP A 268 0.87 12.15 -12.63
N TYR A 269 -0.32 12.72 -12.37
CA TYR A 269 -1.04 12.71 -11.10
C TYR A 269 -2.48 12.22 -11.22
N GLN A 270 -2.90 11.85 -12.44
CA GLN A 270 -4.30 11.56 -12.74
C GLN A 270 -4.58 10.06 -12.71
N HIS A 271 -3.65 9.28 -13.24
CA HIS A 271 -3.82 7.84 -13.37
C HIS A 271 -3.15 7.09 -12.21
N PRO A 272 -3.71 5.98 -11.75
CA PRO A 272 -3.06 5.07 -10.83
C PRO A 272 -1.77 4.46 -11.40
N LEU A 273 -0.81 4.18 -10.54
CA LEU A 273 0.46 3.57 -10.95
C LEU A 273 0.28 2.25 -11.72
N ASN A 274 -0.71 1.46 -11.32
CA ASN A 274 -0.99 0.15 -11.93
C ASN A 274 -1.43 0.26 -13.40
N GLU A 275 -2.01 1.40 -13.82
CA GLU A 275 -2.42 1.62 -15.21
C GLU A 275 -1.24 1.95 -16.12
N TRP A 276 -0.14 2.48 -15.54
CA TRP A 276 1.11 2.74 -16.24
C TRP A 276 2.00 1.51 -16.39
N MET A 277 1.95 0.57 -15.43
CA MET A 277 2.81 -0.61 -15.42
C MET A 277 2.73 -1.44 -16.72
N PRO A 278 1.55 -1.70 -17.31
CA PRO A 278 1.46 -2.53 -18.52
C PRO A 278 2.18 -1.95 -19.74
N ILE A 279 2.27 -0.62 -19.84
CA ILE A 279 2.90 0.07 -20.99
C ILE A 279 4.33 0.53 -20.71
N ALA A 280 4.80 0.48 -19.46
CA ALA A 280 6.16 0.84 -19.11
C ALA A 280 7.14 -0.26 -19.54
N ASP A 281 8.25 0.11 -20.16
CA ASP A 281 9.31 -0.81 -20.57
C ASP A 281 10.30 -1.12 -19.44
N ALA A 282 10.36 -0.24 -18.42
CA ALA A 282 11.17 -0.42 -17.22
C ALA A 282 10.58 0.36 -16.03
N PHE A 283 10.97 -0.02 -14.80
CA PHE A 283 10.49 0.63 -13.58
C PHE A 283 11.62 0.97 -12.63
N ILE A 284 11.58 2.17 -12.07
CA ILE A 284 12.51 2.62 -11.03
C ILE A 284 11.73 3.14 -9.84
N THR A 285 12.11 2.72 -8.67
CA THR A 285 11.65 3.28 -7.40
C THR A 285 12.80 3.30 -6.40
N ASP A 286 12.55 3.83 -5.21
CA ASP A 286 13.46 3.67 -4.08
C ASP A 286 13.02 2.48 -3.21
N TYR A 287 12.11 2.67 -2.27
CA TYR A 287 11.66 1.64 -1.32
C TYR A 287 10.14 1.35 -1.45
N SER A 288 9.59 1.37 -2.66
CA SER A 288 8.18 1.06 -2.90
C SER A 288 7.96 -0.43 -3.15
N SER A 289 6.95 -1.00 -2.47
CA SER A 289 6.49 -2.37 -2.74
C SER A 289 5.84 -2.56 -4.12
N ALA A 290 5.54 -1.46 -4.83
CA ALA A 290 5.02 -1.52 -6.21
C ALA A 290 5.99 -2.23 -7.18
N ILE A 291 7.28 -2.30 -6.82
CA ILE A 291 8.29 -3.02 -7.60
C ILE A 291 7.97 -4.52 -7.70
N PHE A 292 7.35 -5.10 -6.68
CA PHE A 292 6.95 -6.52 -6.70
C PHE A 292 5.85 -6.76 -7.73
N GLU A 293 4.88 -5.86 -7.85
CA GLU A 293 3.81 -5.98 -8.84
C GLU A 293 4.33 -5.72 -10.25
N PHE A 294 5.28 -4.78 -10.42
CA PHE A 294 5.93 -4.57 -11.71
C PHE A 294 6.75 -5.79 -12.14
N ALA A 295 7.31 -6.55 -11.22
CA ALA A 295 8.04 -7.78 -11.51
C ALA A 295 7.20 -8.83 -12.26
N LEU A 296 5.87 -8.81 -12.12
CA LEU A 296 4.96 -9.70 -12.84
C LEU A 296 4.97 -9.47 -14.38
N PHE A 297 5.53 -8.36 -14.84
CA PHE A 297 5.68 -8.07 -16.27
C PHE A 297 7.01 -8.55 -16.86
N GLU A 298 7.92 -9.12 -16.06
CA GLU A 298 9.24 -9.64 -16.49
C GLU A 298 10.04 -8.61 -17.29
N ARG A 299 10.03 -7.34 -16.84
CA ARG A 299 10.72 -6.21 -17.45
C ARG A 299 11.76 -5.64 -16.50
N PRO A 300 12.78 -4.92 -17.04
CA PRO A 300 13.83 -4.31 -16.23
C PRO A 300 13.29 -3.44 -15.11
N LEU A 301 13.83 -3.64 -13.90
CA LEU A 301 13.46 -2.87 -12.73
C LEU A 301 14.69 -2.54 -11.87
N ALA A 302 14.66 -1.40 -11.21
CA ALA A 302 15.77 -0.92 -10.39
C ALA A 302 15.32 -0.19 -9.14
N HIS A 303 16.18 -0.22 -8.14
CA HIS A 303 16.10 0.61 -6.95
C HIS A 303 17.15 1.71 -7.03
N TYR A 304 16.73 2.98 -6.98
CA TYR A 304 17.68 4.08 -6.78
C TYR A 304 17.69 4.47 -5.30
N VAL A 305 18.74 4.06 -4.62
CA VAL A 305 18.85 4.07 -3.16
C VAL A 305 20.23 4.55 -2.68
N PRO A 306 20.61 5.81 -2.98
CA PRO A 306 21.89 6.36 -2.54
C PRO A 306 22.03 6.41 -1.01
N ASP A 307 20.92 6.36 -0.31
CA ASP A 307 20.77 6.44 1.14
C ASP A 307 20.50 5.07 1.81
N LEU A 308 20.80 3.95 1.14
CA LEU A 308 20.42 2.60 1.58
C LEU A 308 20.86 2.29 3.02
N ALA A 309 22.08 2.65 3.38
CA ALA A 309 22.62 2.39 4.71
C ALA A 309 21.85 3.18 5.79
N GLU A 310 21.62 4.49 5.55
CA GLU A 310 20.87 5.37 6.46
C GLU A 310 19.43 4.93 6.59
N TYR A 311 18.77 4.63 5.48
CA TYR A 311 17.39 4.17 5.46
C TYR A 311 17.20 2.85 6.21
N THR A 312 18.10 1.89 6.00
CA THR A 312 18.08 0.60 6.68
C THR A 312 18.27 0.76 8.19
N ALA A 313 19.16 1.66 8.61
CA ALA A 313 19.42 1.93 10.02
C ALA A 313 18.27 2.67 10.71
N SER A 314 17.50 3.50 9.98
CA SER A 314 16.44 4.35 10.54
C SER A 314 15.06 3.70 10.48
N ARG A 315 14.57 3.38 9.28
CA ARG A 315 13.24 2.81 9.05
C ARG A 315 13.24 1.29 9.22
N GLY A 316 14.26 0.64 8.72
CA GLY A 316 14.43 -0.79 8.69
C GLY A 316 13.68 -1.48 7.56
N LEU A 317 14.37 -2.46 6.97
CA LEU A 317 13.82 -3.43 6.05
C LEU A 317 13.66 -4.77 6.78
N TYR A 318 12.72 -5.61 6.35
CA TYR A 318 12.59 -6.96 6.93
C TYR A 318 13.75 -7.87 6.53
N ARG A 319 14.31 -7.65 5.33
CA ARG A 319 15.45 -8.40 4.78
C ARG A 319 16.34 -7.45 3.97
N PRO A 320 17.60 -7.79 3.73
CA PRO A 320 18.45 -7.06 2.80
C PRO A 320 17.80 -6.91 1.42
N LEU A 321 18.00 -5.75 0.77
CA LEU A 321 17.34 -5.42 -0.48
C LEU A 321 17.59 -6.46 -1.57
N GLU A 322 18.82 -6.95 -1.66
CA GLU A 322 19.28 -7.99 -2.61
C GLU A 322 18.58 -9.34 -2.40
N ALA A 323 18.09 -9.57 -1.19
CA ALA A 323 17.42 -10.81 -0.84
C ALA A 323 15.90 -10.81 -1.15
N ILE A 324 15.33 -9.62 -1.38
CA ILE A 324 13.87 -9.47 -1.61
C ILE A 324 13.54 -8.98 -3.01
N SER A 325 14.52 -8.50 -3.78
CA SER A 325 14.32 -7.95 -5.11
C SER A 325 15.38 -8.44 -6.09
N ASP A 326 14.96 -8.68 -7.34
CA ASP A 326 15.85 -8.92 -8.49
C ASP A 326 16.25 -7.61 -9.18
N GLY A 327 15.71 -6.48 -8.69
CA GLY A 327 16.00 -5.16 -9.25
C GLY A 327 17.46 -4.75 -9.10
N THR A 328 17.96 -4.09 -10.13
CA THR A 328 19.31 -3.49 -10.06
C THR A 328 19.37 -2.46 -8.93
N ILE A 329 20.37 -2.55 -8.06
CA ILE A 329 20.56 -1.60 -6.97
C ILE A 329 21.50 -0.50 -7.46
N LEU A 330 21.02 0.72 -7.51
CA LEU A 330 21.72 1.90 -7.99
C LEU A 330 21.90 2.89 -6.82
N GLN A 331 23.12 3.22 -6.50
CA GLN A 331 23.44 4.18 -5.43
C GLN A 331 24.02 5.49 -5.96
N GLU A 332 24.60 5.45 -7.17
CA GLU A 332 25.26 6.59 -7.79
C GLU A 332 24.42 7.15 -8.95
N GLN A 333 24.37 8.48 -9.06
CA GLN A 333 23.56 9.15 -10.09
C GLN A 333 24.04 8.82 -11.52
N HIS A 334 25.34 8.68 -11.75
CA HIS A 334 25.89 8.29 -13.06
C HIS A 334 25.48 6.85 -13.44
N ALA A 335 25.40 5.95 -12.46
CA ALA A 335 24.91 4.59 -12.67
C ALA A 335 23.42 4.58 -13.03
N LEU A 336 22.61 5.47 -12.40
CA LEU A 336 21.21 5.67 -12.74
C LEU A 336 21.03 6.12 -14.20
N VAL A 337 21.78 7.14 -14.63
CA VAL A 337 21.76 7.63 -16.01
C VAL A 337 22.16 6.53 -17.00
N SER A 338 23.25 5.83 -16.71
CA SER A 338 23.73 4.72 -17.54
C SER A 338 22.69 3.59 -17.63
N TRP A 339 22.09 3.21 -16.50
CA TRP A 339 21.07 2.18 -16.47
C TRP A 339 19.85 2.58 -17.32
N ILE A 340 19.33 3.81 -17.18
CA ILE A 340 18.20 4.32 -17.94
C ILE A 340 18.52 4.33 -19.45
N ASN A 341 19.66 4.89 -19.85
CA ASN A 341 20.05 5.03 -21.26
C ASN A 341 20.26 3.70 -21.98
N ASN A 342 20.51 2.63 -21.24
CA ASN A 342 20.66 1.28 -21.78
C ASN A 342 19.33 0.52 -21.90
N ARG A 343 18.18 1.10 -21.50
CA ARG A 343 16.88 0.44 -21.63
C ARG A 343 16.41 0.40 -23.07
N LYS A 344 15.71 -0.68 -23.41
CA LYS A 344 15.10 -0.88 -24.72
C LYS A 344 13.63 -1.23 -24.56
N LYS A 345 12.84 -0.95 -25.60
CA LYS A 345 11.43 -1.40 -25.64
C LYS A 345 11.36 -2.92 -25.63
N ASN A 346 10.39 -3.44 -24.87
CA ASN A 346 10.11 -4.88 -24.77
C ASN A 346 11.33 -5.72 -24.32
N GLU A 347 12.23 -5.13 -23.55
CA GLU A 347 13.37 -5.82 -22.96
C GLU A 347 12.86 -6.83 -21.90
N GLN A 348 13.29 -8.08 -22.01
CA GLN A 348 12.96 -9.12 -21.00
C GLN A 348 13.97 -9.06 -19.86
N TYR A 349 13.48 -9.34 -18.65
CA TYR A 349 14.29 -9.34 -17.45
C TYR A 349 13.81 -10.46 -16.51
N ASP A 350 14.75 -11.21 -15.95
CA ASP A 350 14.42 -12.29 -15.04
C ASP A 350 14.08 -11.72 -13.65
N THR A 351 12.81 -11.88 -13.26
CA THR A 351 12.25 -11.47 -11.98
C THR A 351 11.71 -12.68 -11.21
N SER A 352 12.01 -13.90 -11.67
CA SER A 352 11.42 -15.14 -11.18
C SER A 352 11.62 -15.34 -9.67
N ARG A 353 12.83 -15.05 -9.16
CA ARG A 353 13.16 -15.22 -7.73
C ARG A 353 12.31 -14.31 -6.83
N MET A 354 12.16 -13.03 -7.21
CA MET A 354 11.34 -12.12 -6.40
C MET A 354 9.85 -12.39 -6.56
N VAL A 355 9.39 -12.83 -7.72
CA VAL A 355 7.99 -13.24 -7.92
C VAL A 355 7.67 -14.47 -7.09
N GLU A 356 8.49 -15.52 -7.15
CA GLU A 356 8.32 -16.75 -6.36
C GLU A 356 8.30 -16.47 -4.85
N PHE A 357 9.16 -15.55 -4.37
CA PHE A 357 9.19 -15.18 -2.96
C PHE A 357 7.97 -14.35 -2.54
N ASN A 358 7.56 -13.38 -3.36
CA ASN A 358 6.56 -12.40 -2.96
C ASN A 358 5.11 -12.77 -3.32
N PHE A 359 4.88 -13.77 -4.18
CA PHE A 359 3.54 -14.17 -4.61
C PHE A 359 3.34 -15.68 -4.51
N SER A 360 2.32 -16.11 -3.76
CA SER A 360 1.84 -17.51 -3.80
C SER A 360 0.89 -17.75 -4.96
N HIS A 361 0.14 -16.73 -5.34
CA HIS A 361 -0.82 -16.73 -6.45
C HIS A 361 -0.81 -15.37 -7.12
N THR A 362 -0.93 -15.34 -8.44
CA THR A 362 -0.96 -14.14 -9.28
C THR A 362 -2.23 -14.05 -10.13
N GLU A 363 -3.01 -15.12 -10.19
CA GLU A 363 -4.25 -15.26 -10.96
C GLU A 363 -5.40 -15.77 -10.08
N ASP A 364 -6.62 -15.34 -10.40
CA ASP A 364 -7.84 -15.71 -9.66
C ASP A 364 -7.76 -15.43 -8.15
N VAL A 365 -6.98 -14.45 -7.76
CA VAL A 365 -6.70 -14.14 -6.34
C VAL A 365 -7.99 -13.70 -5.63
N SER A 366 -8.75 -12.80 -6.24
CA SER A 366 -10.03 -12.34 -5.68
C SER A 366 -11.01 -13.48 -5.49
N LYS A 367 -11.08 -14.41 -6.46
CA LYS A 367 -11.93 -15.60 -6.40
C LYS A 367 -11.53 -16.51 -5.23
N LYS A 368 -10.23 -16.80 -5.06
CA LYS A 368 -9.72 -17.62 -3.95
C LYS A 368 -10.02 -17.00 -2.59
N ILE A 369 -9.86 -15.68 -2.47
CA ILE A 369 -10.14 -14.94 -1.23
C ILE A 369 -11.65 -14.95 -0.93
N VAL A 370 -12.50 -14.66 -1.91
CA VAL A 370 -13.96 -14.66 -1.72
C VAL A 370 -14.45 -16.06 -1.33
N GLN A 371 -14.00 -17.09 -2.03
CA GLN A 371 -14.31 -18.48 -1.69
C GLN A 371 -13.91 -18.79 -0.24
N HIS A 372 -12.68 -18.51 0.16
CA HIS A 372 -12.22 -18.72 1.53
C HIS A 372 -13.04 -17.92 2.56
N LEU A 373 -13.44 -16.68 2.26
CA LEU A 373 -14.25 -15.85 3.17
C LEU A 373 -15.66 -16.40 3.40
N PHE A 374 -16.27 -16.96 2.39
CA PHE A 374 -17.64 -17.50 2.48
C PHE A 374 -17.68 -18.96 2.98
N GLU A 375 -16.61 -19.73 2.80
CA GLU A 375 -16.49 -21.12 3.28
C GLU A 375 -15.92 -21.22 4.70
N SER A 376 -15.08 -20.25 5.14
CA SER A 376 -14.54 -20.22 6.50
C SER A 376 -15.62 -19.87 7.51
N ASN A 377 -15.86 -20.75 8.48
CA ASN A 377 -16.81 -20.53 9.58
C ASN A 377 -16.27 -19.53 10.63
#